data_55bc120ca75548c1e0a6b38d11bc5a0e
#
_entry.id   55bc120ca75548c1e0a6b38d11bc5a0e
#
_cell.length_a   1.000
_cell.length_b   1.000
_cell.length_c   1.000
_cell.angle_alpha   90.00
_cell.angle_beta   90.00
_cell.angle_gamma   90.00
#
_symmetry.space_group_name_H-M   'P 1'
#
loop_
_entity.id
_entity.type
_entity.pdbx_description
1 polymer ?
#
loop_
_entity_poly.entity_id
_entity_poly.type
_entity_poly.pdbx_seq_one_letter_code
_entity_poly.pdbx_strand_id
1 'polypeptide(L)'
;MLVDHLLEFVFPNGLSFQTQAQHTERQIKEEFEKLHQFLRDEEAARIAALKEEEEQKSQMMRRKIEEMNGEISSLSDTIRNIEKEMEAEDVLFLRNFKSTEKQLPAGGN
;
A
#
# COMPACT_ATOMS: atom_id res chain seq x y z
N MET A 1 63.52 -18.37 -16.21
CA MET A 1 64.01 -18.95 -14.96
C MET A 1 63.65 -20.42 -14.88
N LEU A 2 64.44 -21.16 -14.15
CA LEU A 2 64.27 -22.59 -14.03
C LEU A 2 62.90 -23.01 -13.50
N VAL A 3 62.36 -22.24 -12.56
CA VAL A 3 61.04 -22.50 -11.97
C VAL A 3 59.91 -22.35 -12.97
N ASP A 4 60.00 -21.32 -13.84
CA ASP A 4 59.00 -21.11 -14.86
C ASP A 4 59.01 -22.23 -15.91
N HIS A 5 60.17 -22.73 -16.27
CA HIS A 5 60.32 -23.88 -17.17
C HIS A 5 59.74 -25.15 -16.54
N LEU A 6 59.95 -25.36 -15.30
CA LEU A 6 59.39 -26.54 -14.60
C LEU A 6 57.89 -26.46 -14.52
N LEU A 7 57.34 -25.33 -14.27
CA LEU A 7 55.87 -25.11 -14.27
C LEU A 7 55.24 -25.32 -15.65
N GLU A 8 55.88 -24.80 -16.69
CA GLU A 8 55.43 -25.05 -18.04
C GLU A 8 55.53 -26.53 -18.46
N PHE A 9 56.55 -27.22 -17.98
CA PHE A 9 56.70 -28.63 -18.22
C PHE A 9 55.62 -29.49 -17.54
N VAL A 10 55.15 -29.07 -16.38
CA VAL A 10 54.11 -29.77 -15.62
C VAL A 10 52.76 -29.65 -16.32
N PHE A 11 52.52 -28.59 -17.08
CA PHE A 11 51.28 -28.42 -17.82
C PHE A 11 51.56 -28.56 -19.34
N PRO A 12 51.34 -29.74 -19.91
CA PRO A 12 51.69 -30.04 -21.30
C PRO A 12 50.98 -29.21 -22.34
N ASN A 13 49.94 -28.49 -21.99
CA ASN A 13 49.22 -27.54 -22.88
C ASN A 13 49.91 -26.21 -23.02
N GLY A 14 51.12 -26.04 -22.54
CA GLY A 14 51.90 -24.81 -22.62
C GLY A 14 51.46 -23.78 -21.58
N LEU A 15 50.61 -24.11 -20.68
CA LEU A 15 50.18 -23.23 -19.59
C LEU A 15 51.07 -23.44 -18.36
N SER A 16 51.64 -22.36 -17.85
CA SER A 16 52.36 -22.40 -16.55
C SER A 16 51.38 -22.54 -15.45
N PHE A 17 51.87 -22.98 -14.28
CA PHE A 17 51.06 -23.03 -13.05
C PHE A 17 50.44 -21.66 -12.74
N GLN A 18 51.23 -20.60 -12.95
CA GLN A 18 50.80 -19.24 -12.71
C GLN A 18 49.64 -18.82 -13.65
N THR A 19 49.75 -19.17 -14.93
CA THR A 19 48.69 -18.91 -15.90
C THR A 19 47.43 -19.67 -15.58
N GLN A 20 47.57 -20.92 -15.13
CA GLN A 20 46.44 -21.75 -14.73
C GLN A 20 45.74 -21.17 -13.50
N ALA A 21 46.51 -20.69 -12.55
CA ALA A 21 45.97 -20.05 -11.36
C ALA A 21 45.20 -18.75 -11.73
N GLN A 22 45.73 -17.97 -12.64
CA GLN A 22 45.06 -16.76 -13.13
C GLN A 22 43.75 -17.09 -13.86
N HIS A 23 43.75 -18.15 -14.64
CA HIS A 23 42.54 -18.61 -15.32
C HIS A 23 41.48 -19.05 -14.31
N THR A 24 41.88 -19.81 -13.32
CA THR A 24 40.99 -20.24 -12.25
C THR A 24 40.45 -19.06 -11.45
N GLU A 25 41.31 -18.10 -11.15
CA GLU A 25 40.88 -16.86 -10.48
C GLU A 25 39.80 -16.15 -11.27
N ARG A 26 39.97 -16.01 -12.56
CA ARG A 26 38.95 -15.38 -13.42
C ARG A 26 37.63 -16.16 -13.41
N GLN A 27 37.70 -17.49 -13.49
CA GLN A 27 36.50 -18.32 -13.40
C GLN A 27 35.77 -18.13 -12.06
N ILE A 28 36.50 -18.08 -10.97
CA ILE A 28 35.94 -17.84 -9.66
C ILE A 28 35.23 -16.48 -9.65
N LYS A 29 35.88 -15.44 -10.15
CA LYS A 29 35.31 -14.10 -10.20
C LYS A 29 34.05 -14.04 -11.06
N GLU A 30 34.05 -14.72 -12.19
CA GLU A 30 32.88 -14.80 -13.08
C GLU A 30 31.70 -15.48 -12.41
N GLU A 31 31.95 -16.59 -11.70
CA GLU A 31 30.90 -17.31 -10.98
C GLU A 31 30.32 -16.46 -9.85
N PHE A 32 31.17 -15.78 -9.09
CA PHE A 32 30.71 -14.87 -8.05
C PHE A 32 29.95 -13.67 -8.63
N GLU A 33 30.36 -13.15 -9.78
CA GLU A 33 29.64 -12.07 -10.42
C GLU A 33 28.24 -12.50 -10.85
N LYS A 34 28.07 -13.71 -11.31
CA LYS A 34 26.75 -14.26 -11.62
C LYS A 34 25.88 -14.35 -10.38
N LEU A 35 26.45 -14.78 -9.25
CA LEU A 35 25.73 -14.82 -7.98
C LEU A 35 25.36 -13.44 -7.50
N HIS A 36 26.25 -12.47 -7.60
CA HIS A 36 25.95 -11.08 -7.24
C HIS A 36 24.83 -10.50 -8.11
N GLN A 37 24.86 -10.78 -9.40
CA GLN A 37 23.82 -10.33 -10.30
C GLN A 37 22.47 -10.97 -9.96
N PHE A 38 22.48 -12.26 -9.68
CA PHE A 38 21.28 -12.97 -9.24
C PHE A 38 20.69 -12.35 -7.98
N LEU A 39 21.55 -12.07 -6.99
CA LEU A 39 21.11 -11.45 -5.75
C LEU A 39 20.55 -10.04 -5.97
N ARG A 40 21.16 -9.25 -6.83
CA ARG A 40 20.66 -7.92 -7.17
C ARG A 40 19.31 -7.99 -7.85
N ASP A 41 19.13 -8.92 -8.78
CA ASP A 41 17.87 -9.11 -9.49
C ASP A 41 16.76 -9.57 -8.54
N GLU A 42 17.06 -10.50 -7.66
CA GLU A 42 16.14 -10.98 -6.63
C GLU A 42 15.73 -9.87 -5.65
N GLU A 43 16.70 -9.10 -5.20
CA GLU A 43 16.44 -7.96 -4.33
C GLU A 43 15.51 -6.96 -5.01
N ALA A 44 15.81 -6.58 -6.25
CA ALA A 44 15.00 -5.64 -7.01
C ALA A 44 13.57 -6.15 -7.21
N ALA A 45 13.42 -7.43 -7.54
CA ALA A 45 12.11 -8.05 -7.73
C ALA A 45 11.28 -8.06 -6.44
N ARG A 46 11.90 -8.38 -5.32
CA ARG A 46 11.23 -8.40 -4.02
C ARG A 46 10.82 -7.03 -3.54
N ILE A 47 11.67 -6.04 -3.74
CA ILE A 47 11.35 -4.65 -3.40
C ILE A 47 10.21 -4.14 -4.29
N ALA A 48 10.24 -4.43 -5.58
CA ALA A 48 9.16 -4.05 -6.48
C ALA A 48 7.82 -4.69 -6.09
N ALA A 49 7.84 -5.97 -5.74
CA ALA A 49 6.65 -6.68 -5.27
C ALA A 49 6.08 -6.07 -3.97
N LEU A 50 6.97 -5.72 -3.03
CA LEU A 50 6.57 -5.09 -1.78
C LEU A 50 5.92 -3.73 -2.02
N LYS A 51 6.51 -2.91 -2.90
CA LYS A 51 5.97 -1.59 -3.25
C LYS A 51 4.61 -1.70 -3.91
N GLU A 52 4.43 -2.66 -4.79
CA GLU A 52 3.14 -2.91 -5.44
C GLU A 52 2.08 -3.32 -4.43
N GLU A 53 2.42 -4.22 -3.52
CA GLU A 53 1.51 -4.64 -2.45
C GLU A 53 1.12 -3.46 -1.55
N GLU A 54 2.07 -2.64 -1.17
CA GLU A 54 1.84 -1.44 -0.38
C GLU A 54 0.89 -0.48 -1.11
N GLU A 55 1.13 -0.25 -2.38
CA GLU A 55 0.29 0.62 -3.21
C GLU A 55 -1.15 0.11 -3.26
N GLN A 56 -1.33 -1.18 -3.50
CA GLN A 56 -2.67 -1.79 -3.56
C GLN A 56 -3.40 -1.68 -2.23
N LYS A 57 -2.71 -1.94 -1.12
CA LYS A 57 -3.29 -1.83 0.22
C LYS A 57 -3.65 -0.38 0.55
N SER A 58 -2.79 0.56 0.17
CA SER A 58 -3.04 1.99 0.37
C SER A 58 -4.25 2.46 -0.42
N GLN A 59 -4.38 2.03 -1.67
CA GLN A 59 -5.55 2.37 -2.49
C GLN A 59 -6.83 1.78 -1.93
N MET A 60 -6.79 0.54 -1.46
CA MET A 60 -7.93 -0.11 -0.84
C MET A 60 -8.36 0.64 0.44
N MET A 61 -7.40 1.04 1.24
CA MET A 61 -7.67 1.81 2.47
C MET A 61 -8.30 3.16 2.14
N ARG A 62 -7.80 3.86 1.14
CA ARG A 62 -8.37 5.15 0.69
C ARG A 62 -9.81 4.99 0.24
N ARG A 63 -10.12 3.94 -0.54
CA ARG A 63 -11.50 3.65 -0.97
C ARG A 63 -12.41 3.41 0.22
N LYS A 64 -11.97 2.64 1.19
CA LYS A 64 -12.75 2.38 2.40
C LYS A 64 -13.01 3.67 3.18
N ILE A 65 -12.00 4.52 3.30
CA ILE A 65 -12.14 5.82 3.97
C ILE A 65 -13.15 6.70 3.21
N GLU A 66 -13.08 6.74 1.88
CA GLU A 66 -14.02 7.51 1.07
C GLU A 66 -15.46 6.98 1.22
N GLU A 67 -15.62 5.65 1.20
CA GLU A 67 -16.93 5.02 1.43
C GLU A 67 -17.49 5.38 2.81
N MET A 68 -16.67 5.27 3.84
CA MET A 68 -17.06 5.62 5.20
C MET A 68 -17.41 7.10 5.33
N ASN A 69 -16.65 7.98 4.70
CA ASN A 69 -16.94 9.41 4.68
C ASN A 69 -18.26 9.69 3.97
N GLY A 70 -18.51 8.99 2.86
CA GLY A 70 -19.78 9.07 2.17
C GLY A 70 -20.97 8.62 3.03
N GLU A 71 -20.82 7.52 3.75
CA GLU A 71 -21.83 7.03 4.69
C GLU A 71 -22.08 8.02 5.82
N ILE A 72 -21.02 8.58 6.39
CA ILE A 72 -21.11 9.59 7.45
C ILE A 72 -21.84 10.82 6.95
N SER A 73 -21.51 11.31 5.75
CA SER A 73 -22.21 12.46 5.14
C SER A 73 -23.67 12.19 4.92
N SER A 74 -23.98 10.99 4.41
CA SER A 74 -25.36 10.57 4.17
C SER A 74 -26.16 10.48 5.48
N LEU A 75 -25.58 9.91 6.51
CA LEU A 75 -26.20 9.84 7.83
C LEU A 75 -26.40 11.24 8.45
N SER A 76 -25.42 12.11 8.30
CA SER A 76 -25.51 13.50 8.77
C SER A 76 -26.65 14.24 8.10
N ASP A 77 -26.82 14.05 6.79
CA ASP A 77 -27.93 14.64 6.05
C ASP A 77 -29.27 14.06 6.49
N THR A 78 -29.34 12.77 6.74
CA THR A 78 -30.55 12.10 7.24
C THR A 78 -30.93 12.64 8.61
N ILE A 79 -29.97 12.79 9.51
CA ILE A 79 -30.16 13.35 10.84
C ILE A 79 -30.71 14.79 10.72
N ARG A 80 -30.11 15.59 9.87
CA ARG A 80 -30.52 16.98 9.64
C ARG A 80 -31.94 17.07 9.12
N ASN A 81 -32.29 16.17 8.19
CA ASN A 81 -33.65 16.13 7.66
C ASN A 81 -34.67 15.70 8.71
N ILE A 82 -34.34 14.73 9.53
CA ILE A 82 -35.19 14.30 10.65
C ILE A 82 -35.38 15.43 11.65
N GLU A 83 -34.33 16.13 11.99
CA GLU A 83 -34.40 17.29 12.91
C GLU A 83 -35.32 18.38 12.35
N LYS A 84 -35.22 18.68 11.07
CA LYS A 84 -36.11 19.65 10.39
C LYS A 84 -37.56 19.20 10.41
N GLU A 85 -37.82 17.92 10.16
CA GLU A 85 -39.18 17.39 10.25
C GLU A 85 -39.74 17.47 11.65
N MET A 86 -38.93 17.16 12.65
CA MET A 86 -39.34 17.27 14.05
C MET A 86 -39.64 18.70 14.44
N GLU A 87 -38.82 19.65 14.01
CA GLU A 87 -39.09 21.09 14.22
C GLU A 87 -40.37 21.53 13.54
N ALA A 88 -40.59 21.08 12.32
CA ALA A 88 -41.79 21.40 11.56
C ALA A 88 -43.03 20.83 12.23
N GLU A 89 -42.96 19.60 12.74
CA GLU A 89 -44.05 18.95 13.48
C GLU A 89 -44.34 19.69 14.79
N ASP A 90 -43.29 20.09 15.50
CA ASP A 90 -43.44 20.84 16.74
C ASP A 90 -44.11 22.21 16.50
N VAL A 91 -43.67 22.91 15.47
CA VAL A 91 -44.28 24.20 15.07
C VAL A 91 -45.74 24.00 14.70
N LEU A 92 -46.03 22.95 13.91
CA LEU A 92 -47.38 22.64 13.48
C LEU A 92 -48.25 22.26 14.70
N PHE A 93 -47.75 21.48 15.59
CA PHE A 93 -48.43 21.11 16.81
C PHE A 93 -48.77 22.35 17.65
N LEU A 94 -47.82 23.21 17.89
CA LEU A 94 -48.02 24.45 18.66
C LEU A 94 -49.03 25.37 17.99
N ARG A 95 -48.98 25.47 16.67
CA ARG A 95 -49.94 26.28 15.91
C ARG A 95 -51.35 25.73 16.06
N ASN A 96 -51.51 24.42 15.91
CA ASN A 96 -52.79 23.74 16.05
C ASN A 96 -53.29 23.82 17.46
N PHE A 97 -52.42 23.68 18.46
CA PHE A 97 -52.73 23.82 19.88
C PHE A 97 -53.27 25.21 20.17
N LYS A 98 -52.58 26.25 19.75
CA LYS A 98 -53.01 27.63 19.93
C LYS A 98 -54.34 27.91 19.26
N SER A 99 -54.56 27.37 18.08
CA SER A 99 -55.80 27.51 17.34
C SER A 99 -56.95 26.82 18.08
N THR A 100 -56.68 25.62 18.61
CA THR A 100 -57.69 24.89 19.43
C THR A 100 -57.99 25.60 20.73
N GLU A 101 -56.97 26.14 21.40
CA GLU A 101 -57.10 26.93 22.60
C GLU A 101 -57.97 28.18 22.39
N LYS A 102 -57.76 28.85 21.26
CA LYS A 102 -58.58 30.04 20.86
C LYS A 102 -60.04 29.67 20.58
N GLN A 103 -60.30 28.44 20.11
CA GLN A 103 -61.63 27.96 19.81
C GLN A 103 -62.37 27.46 21.02
N LEU A 104 -61.69 27.25 22.15
CA LEU A 104 -62.34 26.85 23.35
C LEU A 104 -63.24 27.99 23.89
N PRO A 105 -64.38 27.64 24.48
CA PRO A 105 -65.25 28.64 25.05
C PRO A 105 -64.54 29.50 26.11
N ALA A 106 -64.77 30.79 26.05
CA ALA A 106 -64.19 31.72 27.00
C ALA A 106 -64.62 31.40 28.42
N GLY A 107 -63.70 31.52 29.38
CA GLY A 107 -63.98 31.20 30.74
C GLY A 107 -63.93 29.73 31.10
N GLY A 108 -63.47 28.87 30.19
CA GLY A 108 -63.33 27.45 30.42
C GLY A 108 -64.65 26.73 30.49
N ASN A 109 -65.56 27.24 29.98
CA ASN A 109 -66.87 26.66 29.93
C ASN A 109 -66.96 25.48 29.00
#